data_cfd2aee93c732e84a97db0eb48c5a79e
#
_entry.id   cfd2aee93c732e84a97db0eb48c5a79e
#
_cell.length_a   1.000
_cell.length_b   1.000
_cell.length_c   1.000
_cell.angle_alpha   90.00
_cell.angle_beta   90.00
_cell.angle_gamma   90.00
#
_symmetry.space_group_name_H-M   'P 1'
#
loop_
_entity.id
_entity.type
_entity.pdbx_description
1 polymer ?
#
loop_
_entity_poly.entity_id
_entity_poly.type
_entity_poly.pdbx_seq_one_letter_code
_entity_poly.pdbx_strand_id
1 'polypeptide(L)'
;MNKIYNNLSIDNLMLTNWFNQFNEEQKEEIIKGLNKGIDVSWYANLKFSWKQMEQIREGLEKNLDVSVYAKSEFYRLQMFQIRLGLEDNVDVSIYANSKFDWFQMVEIRLGLRENLDVSIYAKEYFTWKQMNEIRLRLKNNLDISIYVNKYIVWKQMNKINLGLEKQTINVLIYFAKTKYYLNKIKEKLFRKERN
;
A
#
# COMPACT_ATOMS: atom_id res chain seq x y z
N MET A 1 13.06 -16.55 16.42
CA MET A 1 13.43 -17.80 15.71
C MET A 1 14.90 -18.09 15.99
N ASN A 2 15.27 -19.31 16.36
CA ASN A 2 16.66 -19.64 16.65
C ASN A 2 17.46 -19.71 15.33
N LYS A 3 18.54 -18.93 15.22
CA LYS A 3 19.54 -18.99 14.12
C LYS A 3 20.12 -20.40 13.87
N ILE A 4 19.78 -21.36 14.73
CA ILE A 4 20.23 -22.76 14.70
C ILE A 4 19.82 -23.46 13.40
N TYR A 5 18.64 -23.14 12.84
CA TYR A 5 18.12 -23.85 11.67
C TYR A 5 18.77 -23.42 10.33
N ASN A 6 19.32 -22.21 10.26
CA ASN A 6 20.00 -21.74 9.05
C ASN A 6 21.33 -22.50 8.75
N ASN A 7 21.88 -23.23 9.74
CA ASN A 7 23.13 -23.98 9.62
C ASN A 7 22.92 -25.48 9.45
N LEU A 8 21.66 -25.97 9.42
CA LEU A 8 21.38 -27.38 9.17
C LEU A 8 21.40 -27.67 7.66
N SER A 9 21.85 -28.87 7.28
CA SER A 9 21.58 -29.36 5.92
C SER A 9 20.06 -29.45 5.73
N ILE A 10 19.59 -29.31 4.48
CA ILE A 10 18.16 -29.39 4.15
C ILE A 10 17.57 -30.73 4.64
N ASP A 11 18.32 -31.84 4.47
CA ASP A 11 17.87 -33.14 4.92
C ASP A 11 17.62 -33.19 6.43
N ASN A 12 18.55 -32.62 7.22
CA ASN A 12 18.40 -32.53 8.68
C ASN A 12 17.27 -31.57 9.08
N LEU A 13 17.06 -30.48 8.34
CA LEU A 13 15.98 -29.55 8.57
C LEU A 13 14.61 -30.21 8.38
N MET A 14 14.45 -31.03 7.31
CA MET A 14 13.22 -31.76 7.01
C MET A 14 12.78 -32.71 8.11
N LEU A 15 13.72 -33.17 8.94
CA LEU A 15 13.45 -34.04 10.09
C LEU A 15 13.00 -33.29 11.35
N THR A 16 13.05 -31.96 11.34
CA THR A 16 12.70 -31.19 12.53
C THR A 16 11.20 -30.99 12.69
N ASN A 17 10.72 -31.05 13.94
CA ASN A 17 9.34 -30.71 14.26
C ASN A 17 8.99 -29.27 13.87
N TRP A 18 9.96 -28.37 13.90
CA TRP A 18 9.77 -26.99 13.50
C TRP A 18 9.40 -26.87 12.01
N PHE A 19 10.16 -27.55 11.13
CA PHE A 19 9.91 -27.50 9.68
C PHE A 19 8.60 -28.19 9.30
N ASN A 20 8.25 -29.27 10.02
CA ASN A 20 7.04 -30.04 9.76
C ASN A 20 5.74 -29.32 10.17
N GLN A 21 5.80 -28.17 10.82
CA GLN A 21 4.64 -27.31 11.09
C GLN A 21 4.16 -26.54 9.87
N PHE A 22 5.03 -26.32 8.87
CA PHE A 22 4.71 -25.58 7.66
C PHE A 22 3.99 -26.46 6.65
N ASN A 23 3.08 -25.86 5.85
CA ASN A 23 2.51 -26.56 4.71
C ASN A 23 3.54 -26.69 3.56
N GLU A 24 3.24 -27.47 2.53
CA GLU A 24 4.22 -27.80 1.47
C GLU A 24 4.70 -26.54 0.74
N GLU A 25 3.80 -25.61 0.41
CA GLU A 25 4.16 -24.37 -0.29
C GLU A 25 5.06 -23.46 0.59
N GLN A 26 4.80 -23.39 1.88
CA GLN A 26 5.65 -22.66 2.83
C GLN A 26 7.04 -23.32 2.97
N LYS A 27 7.08 -24.65 3.03
CA LYS A 27 8.34 -25.42 3.05
C LYS A 27 9.17 -25.17 1.80
N GLU A 28 8.54 -25.12 0.62
CA GLU A 28 9.20 -24.80 -0.64
C GLU A 28 9.86 -23.42 -0.58
N GLU A 29 9.15 -22.38 -0.08
CA GLU A 29 9.71 -21.04 0.04
C GLU A 29 10.90 -20.96 1.02
N ILE A 30 10.84 -21.73 2.12
CA ILE A 30 11.96 -21.85 3.07
C ILE A 30 13.17 -22.51 2.39
N ILE A 31 12.98 -23.64 1.69
CA ILE A 31 14.03 -24.36 0.98
C ILE A 31 14.66 -23.47 -0.10
N LYS A 32 13.84 -22.75 -0.89
CA LYS A 32 14.33 -21.80 -1.91
C LYS A 32 15.27 -20.75 -1.30
N GLY A 33 14.92 -20.22 -0.13
CA GLY A 33 15.76 -19.24 0.56
C GLY A 33 17.07 -19.83 1.08
N LEU A 34 17.00 -21.00 1.72
CA LEU A 34 18.20 -21.70 2.23
C LEU A 34 19.18 -22.05 1.10
N ASN A 35 18.66 -22.53 -0.05
CA ASN A 35 19.48 -22.84 -1.24
C ASN A 35 20.22 -21.62 -1.80
N LYS A 36 19.70 -20.41 -1.54
CA LYS A 36 20.30 -19.14 -1.94
C LYS A 36 21.11 -18.48 -0.84
N GLY A 37 21.27 -19.13 0.32
CA GLY A 37 21.97 -18.58 1.48
C GLY A 37 21.28 -17.40 2.16
N ILE A 38 19.95 -17.31 2.00
CA ILE A 38 19.15 -16.21 2.57
C ILE A 38 18.80 -16.53 4.02
N ASP A 39 18.82 -15.51 4.89
CA ASP A 39 18.32 -15.64 6.25
C ASP A 39 16.78 -15.81 6.26
N VAL A 40 16.34 -17.06 6.28
CA VAL A 40 14.92 -17.43 6.29
C VAL A 40 14.18 -17.00 7.57
N SER A 41 14.89 -16.56 8.61
CA SER A 41 14.30 -16.13 9.87
C SER A 41 13.31 -14.95 9.70
N TRP A 42 13.47 -14.20 8.64
CA TRP A 42 12.59 -13.08 8.31
C TRP A 42 11.18 -13.51 7.94
N TYR A 43 11.01 -14.71 7.37
CA TYR A 43 9.73 -15.12 6.82
C TYR A 43 9.27 -16.54 7.21
N ALA A 44 10.15 -17.40 7.69
CA ALA A 44 9.80 -18.74 8.14
C ALA A 44 8.99 -18.69 9.45
N ASN A 45 7.77 -18.20 9.33
CA ASN A 45 6.81 -18.00 10.41
C ASN A 45 5.41 -18.38 9.92
N LEU A 46 4.69 -19.19 10.69
CA LEU A 46 3.34 -19.67 10.37
C LEU A 46 2.30 -18.56 10.19
N LYS A 47 2.59 -17.33 10.64
CA LYS A 47 1.73 -16.17 10.42
C LYS A 47 1.73 -15.68 8.97
N PHE A 48 2.74 -16.05 8.18
CA PHE A 48 2.83 -15.69 6.77
C PHE A 48 2.28 -16.82 5.89
N SER A 49 1.43 -16.48 4.94
CA SER A 49 1.13 -17.37 3.83
C SER A 49 2.38 -17.56 2.97
N TRP A 50 2.47 -18.65 2.19
CA TRP A 50 3.58 -18.87 1.27
C TRP A 50 3.79 -17.70 0.28
N LYS A 51 2.69 -17.05 -0.16
CA LYS A 51 2.74 -15.87 -1.05
C LYS A 51 3.35 -14.63 -0.38
N GLN A 52 3.18 -14.49 0.93
CA GLN A 52 3.86 -13.44 1.69
C GLN A 52 5.34 -13.78 1.91
N MET A 53 5.63 -15.06 2.22
CA MET A 53 7.01 -15.56 2.32
C MET A 53 7.79 -15.33 1.03
N GLU A 54 7.18 -15.61 -0.14
CA GLU A 54 7.72 -15.35 -1.47
C GLU A 54 8.13 -13.88 -1.60
N GLN A 55 7.25 -12.93 -1.24
CA GLN A 55 7.56 -11.50 -1.36
C GLN A 55 8.71 -11.06 -0.46
N ILE A 56 8.81 -11.63 0.75
CA ILE A 56 9.92 -11.34 1.68
C ILE A 56 11.22 -11.95 1.14
N ARG A 57 11.20 -13.23 0.70
CA ARG A 57 12.36 -13.90 0.11
C ARG A 57 12.90 -13.13 -1.09
N GLU A 58 12.03 -12.75 -2.04
CA GLU A 58 12.43 -11.98 -3.23
C GLU A 58 13.06 -10.61 -2.88
N GLY A 59 12.59 -9.97 -1.79
CA GLY A 59 13.21 -8.75 -1.29
C GLY A 59 14.61 -8.99 -0.71
N LEU A 60 14.78 -10.05 0.08
CA LEU A 60 16.08 -10.44 0.63
C LEU A 60 17.07 -10.83 -0.47
N GLU A 61 16.62 -11.50 -1.54
CA GLU A 61 17.44 -11.84 -2.71
C GLU A 61 18.01 -10.59 -3.40
N LYS A 62 17.30 -9.47 -3.29
CA LYS A 62 17.71 -8.17 -3.85
C LYS A 62 18.38 -7.26 -2.83
N ASN A 63 18.68 -7.76 -1.63
CA ASN A 63 19.25 -7.00 -0.52
C ASN A 63 18.40 -5.77 -0.11
N LEU A 64 17.08 -5.86 -0.23
CA LEU A 64 16.18 -4.81 0.19
C LEU A 64 15.89 -4.88 1.70
N ASP A 65 15.57 -3.73 2.31
CA ASP A 65 15.11 -3.68 3.71
C ASP A 65 13.68 -4.25 3.82
N VAL A 66 13.59 -5.55 4.05
CA VAL A 66 12.31 -6.24 4.22
C VAL A 66 11.60 -5.90 5.53
N SER A 67 12.28 -5.30 6.51
CA SER A 67 11.70 -4.94 7.82
C SER A 67 10.49 -4.01 7.67
N VAL A 68 10.46 -3.24 6.60
CA VAL A 68 9.36 -2.32 6.29
C VAL A 68 8.06 -3.06 6.06
N TYR A 69 8.08 -4.24 5.41
CA TYR A 69 6.88 -4.95 4.98
C TYR A 69 6.78 -6.42 5.42
N ALA A 70 7.81 -7.00 6.03
CA ALA A 70 7.76 -8.35 6.59
C ALA A 70 6.87 -8.40 7.84
N LYS A 71 5.60 -8.03 7.68
CA LYS A 71 4.58 -7.93 8.72
C LYS A 71 3.32 -8.64 8.25
N SER A 72 2.75 -9.52 9.08
CA SER A 72 1.58 -10.34 8.70
C SER A 72 0.31 -9.56 8.39
N GLU A 73 0.27 -8.28 8.77
CA GLU A 73 -0.84 -7.36 8.48
C GLU A 73 -0.93 -6.93 7.01
N PHE A 74 0.17 -7.03 6.26
CA PHE A 74 0.17 -6.72 4.83
C PHE A 74 -0.25 -7.95 4.01
N TYR A 75 -1.20 -7.78 3.12
CA TYR A 75 -1.51 -8.80 2.11
C TYR A 75 -0.38 -8.90 1.08
N ARG A 76 -0.27 -10.05 0.40
CA ARG A 76 0.76 -10.30 -0.62
C ARG A 76 0.93 -9.15 -1.61
N LEU A 77 -0.18 -8.60 -2.13
CA LEU A 77 -0.13 -7.52 -3.13
C LEU A 77 0.34 -6.19 -2.55
N GLN A 78 0.07 -5.92 -1.26
CA GLN A 78 0.63 -4.76 -0.57
C GLN A 78 2.14 -4.92 -0.38
N MET A 79 2.60 -6.09 0.10
CA MET A 79 4.04 -6.40 0.20
C MET A 79 4.74 -6.24 -1.14
N PHE A 80 4.13 -6.74 -2.23
CA PHE A 80 4.63 -6.59 -3.59
C PHE A 80 4.81 -5.13 -3.98
N GLN A 81 3.83 -4.25 -3.69
CA GLN A 81 3.94 -2.82 -4.01
C GLN A 81 5.01 -2.11 -3.18
N ILE A 82 5.16 -2.46 -1.90
CA ILE A 82 6.21 -1.90 -1.05
C ILE A 82 7.58 -2.37 -1.55
N ARG A 83 7.75 -3.66 -1.86
CA ARG A 83 8.98 -4.21 -2.43
C ARG A 83 9.38 -3.51 -3.72
N LEU A 84 8.43 -3.34 -4.66
CA LEU A 84 8.68 -2.59 -5.90
C LEU A 84 9.10 -1.13 -5.63
N GLY A 85 8.55 -0.49 -4.59
CA GLY A 85 8.95 0.86 -4.21
C GLY A 85 10.38 0.93 -3.69
N LEU A 86 10.81 -0.07 -2.91
CA LEU A 86 12.20 -0.21 -2.47
C LEU A 86 13.13 -0.45 -3.68
N GLU A 87 12.72 -1.27 -4.65
CA GLU A 87 13.45 -1.49 -5.91
C GLU A 87 13.55 -0.20 -6.75
N ASP A 88 12.48 0.59 -6.76
CA ASP A 88 12.43 1.90 -7.44
C ASP A 88 13.20 2.99 -6.65
N ASN A 89 13.71 2.69 -5.46
CA ASN A 89 14.37 3.62 -4.53
C ASN A 89 13.51 4.86 -4.19
N VAL A 90 12.19 4.66 -4.02
CA VAL A 90 11.27 5.72 -3.56
C VAL A 90 10.98 5.59 -2.07
N ASP A 91 10.55 6.68 -1.43
CA ASP A 91 10.19 6.68 -0.01
C ASP A 91 8.90 5.89 0.24
N VAL A 92 9.06 4.61 0.53
CA VAL A 92 7.95 3.69 0.82
C VAL A 92 7.24 4.00 2.14
N SER A 93 7.86 4.76 3.06
CA SER A 93 7.26 5.09 4.36
C SER A 93 5.93 5.85 4.22
N ILE A 94 5.75 6.54 3.10
CA ILE A 94 4.54 7.31 2.78
C ILE A 94 3.32 6.39 2.61
N TYR A 95 3.50 5.15 2.13
CA TYR A 95 2.40 4.26 1.82
C TYR A 95 2.53 2.84 2.40
N ALA A 96 3.62 2.50 3.05
CA ALA A 96 3.78 1.21 3.75
C ALA A 96 2.88 1.15 5.00
N ASN A 97 1.58 1.23 4.79
CA ASN A 97 0.52 1.22 5.78
C ASN A 97 -0.60 0.29 5.28
N SER A 98 -0.99 -0.70 6.09
CA SER A 98 -1.99 -1.71 5.74
C SER A 98 -3.40 -1.16 5.47
N LYS A 99 -3.66 0.10 5.82
CA LYS A 99 -4.91 0.80 5.51
C LYS A 99 -5.06 1.21 4.04
N PHE A 100 -3.94 1.37 3.32
CA PHE A 100 -4.00 1.54 1.88
C PHE A 100 -4.23 0.18 1.21
N ASP A 101 -5.19 0.08 0.29
CA ASP A 101 -5.26 -1.08 -0.58
C ASP A 101 -4.10 -1.09 -1.58
N TRP A 102 -3.83 -2.23 -2.19
CA TRP A 102 -2.69 -2.37 -3.09
C TRP A 102 -2.81 -1.50 -4.36
N PHE A 103 -4.02 -1.16 -4.83
CA PHE A 103 -4.23 -0.24 -5.95
C PHE A 103 -3.88 1.20 -5.55
N GLN A 104 -4.24 1.62 -4.32
CA GLN A 104 -3.83 2.91 -3.77
C GLN A 104 -2.31 3.01 -3.67
N MET A 105 -1.66 1.94 -3.18
CA MET A 105 -0.20 1.86 -3.11
C MET A 105 0.46 1.98 -4.49
N VAL A 106 -0.14 1.39 -5.55
CA VAL A 106 0.33 1.56 -6.95
C VAL A 106 0.35 3.04 -7.32
N GLU A 107 -0.75 3.76 -7.09
CA GLU A 107 -0.86 5.17 -7.51
C GLU A 107 0.12 6.07 -6.74
N ILE A 108 0.32 5.80 -5.44
CA ILE A 108 1.29 6.56 -4.64
C ILE A 108 2.72 6.26 -5.11
N ARG A 109 3.09 4.98 -5.30
CA ARG A 109 4.41 4.59 -5.79
C ARG A 109 4.72 5.20 -7.16
N LEU A 110 3.78 5.15 -8.10
CA LEU A 110 3.95 5.76 -9.42
C LEU A 110 4.16 7.27 -9.33
N GLY A 111 3.42 7.96 -8.45
CA GLY A 111 3.62 9.39 -8.22
C GLY A 111 5.01 9.73 -7.66
N LEU A 112 5.49 8.93 -6.71
CA LEU A 112 6.85 9.08 -6.16
C LEU A 112 7.93 8.88 -7.25
N ARG A 113 7.77 7.86 -8.11
CA ARG A 113 8.67 7.64 -9.25
C ARG A 113 8.68 8.80 -10.25
N GLU A 114 7.54 9.47 -10.38
CA GLU A 114 7.36 10.64 -11.24
C GLU A 114 7.76 11.95 -10.55
N ASN A 115 8.33 11.90 -9.34
CA ASN A 115 8.70 13.04 -8.49
C ASN A 115 7.54 14.02 -8.23
N LEU A 116 6.31 13.51 -8.13
CA LEU A 116 5.13 14.31 -7.83
C LEU A 116 4.93 14.47 -6.33
N ASP A 117 4.30 15.56 -5.91
CA ASP A 117 3.86 15.74 -4.52
C ASP A 117 2.67 14.82 -4.19
N VAL A 118 2.99 13.59 -3.78
CA VAL A 118 1.98 12.59 -3.42
C VAL A 118 1.25 12.92 -2.13
N SER A 119 1.78 13.82 -1.29
CA SER A 119 1.14 14.24 -0.03
C SER A 119 -0.26 14.79 -0.25
N ILE A 120 -0.54 15.27 -1.44
CA ILE A 120 -1.83 15.82 -1.87
C ILE A 120 -2.91 14.73 -1.87
N TYR A 121 -2.59 13.50 -2.32
CA TYR A 121 -3.55 12.44 -2.55
C TYR A 121 -3.25 11.12 -1.82
N ALA A 122 -2.09 10.93 -1.23
CA ALA A 122 -1.78 9.78 -0.39
C ALA A 122 -2.59 9.82 0.92
N LYS A 123 -3.91 9.68 0.81
CA LYS A 123 -4.88 9.73 1.90
C LYS A 123 -5.82 8.52 1.77
N GLU A 124 -6.01 7.80 2.87
CA GLU A 124 -6.83 6.56 2.92
C GLU A 124 -8.25 6.74 2.38
N TYR A 125 -8.81 7.95 2.46
CA TYR A 125 -10.18 8.23 2.00
C TYR A 125 -10.31 8.44 0.49
N PHE A 126 -9.23 8.59 -0.26
CA PHE A 126 -9.29 8.60 -1.72
C PHE A 126 -9.28 7.17 -2.25
N THR A 127 -10.19 6.86 -3.15
CA THR A 127 -10.10 5.61 -3.91
C THR A 127 -8.90 5.66 -4.86
N TRP A 128 -8.37 4.51 -5.24
CA TRP A 128 -7.27 4.44 -6.20
C TRP A 128 -7.58 5.19 -7.53
N LYS A 129 -8.86 5.19 -7.98
CA LYS A 129 -9.29 5.93 -9.18
C LYS A 129 -9.17 7.43 -9.01
N GLN A 130 -9.48 7.96 -7.83
CA GLN A 130 -9.30 9.36 -7.50
C GLN A 130 -7.81 9.71 -7.43
N MET A 131 -7.01 8.87 -6.79
CA MET A 131 -5.55 9.03 -6.73
C MET A 131 -4.94 9.05 -8.13
N ASN A 132 -5.33 8.11 -9.01
CA ASN A 132 -4.88 8.05 -10.40
C ASN A 132 -5.18 9.35 -11.14
N GLU A 133 -6.42 9.86 -11.02
CA GLU A 133 -6.80 11.10 -11.68
C GLU A 133 -5.99 12.30 -11.19
N ILE A 134 -5.82 12.41 -9.86
CA ILE A 134 -5.01 13.50 -9.28
C ILE A 134 -3.56 13.37 -9.74
N ARG A 135 -2.97 12.17 -9.74
CA ARG A 135 -1.61 11.92 -10.21
C ARG A 135 -1.42 12.33 -11.66
N LEU A 136 -2.34 11.92 -12.57
CA LEU A 136 -2.27 12.27 -13.97
C LEU A 136 -2.37 13.78 -14.21
N ARG A 137 -3.19 14.48 -13.43
CA ARG A 137 -3.29 15.94 -13.51
C ARG A 137 -2.04 16.64 -13.02
N LEU A 138 -1.49 16.20 -11.88
CA LEU A 138 -0.20 16.69 -11.36
C LEU A 138 0.91 16.51 -12.40
N LYS A 139 1.00 15.33 -13.00
CA LYS A 139 1.98 15.02 -14.05
C LYS A 139 1.89 15.96 -15.25
N ASN A 140 0.68 16.39 -15.61
CA ASN A 140 0.43 17.27 -16.75
C ASN A 140 0.29 18.76 -16.35
N ASN A 141 0.64 19.13 -15.10
CA ASN A 141 0.52 20.49 -14.57
C ASN A 141 -0.91 21.09 -14.73
N LEU A 142 -1.94 20.26 -14.60
CA LEU A 142 -3.33 20.66 -14.67
C LEU A 142 -3.88 21.04 -13.30
N ASP A 143 -4.91 21.91 -13.27
CA ASP A 143 -5.59 22.28 -12.03
C ASP A 143 -6.21 21.06 -11.32
N ILE A 144 -5.85 20.88 -10.06
CA ILE A 144 -6.32 19.80 -9.17
C ILE A 144 -7.29 20.28 -8.09
N SER A 145 -7.54 21.57 -7.99
CA SER A 145 -8.28 22.20 -6.85
C SER A 145 -9.62 21.53 -6.56
N ILE A 146 -10.31 21.06 -7.59
CA ILE A 146 -11.59 20.35 -7.47
C ILE A 146 -11.38 18.91 -7.04
N TYR A 147 -10.31 18.26 -7.49
CA TYR A 147 -10.05 16.82 -7.37
C TYR A 147 -9.58 16.43 -5.97
N VAL A 148 -8.93 17.33 -5.26
CA VAL A 148 -8.45 17.09 -3.88
C VAL A 148 -9.55 17.15 -2.82
N ASN A 149 -10.78 17.42 -3.22
CA ASN A 149 -11.91 17.44 -2.31
C ASN A 149 -12.42 16.01 -2.05
N LYS A 150 -12.28 15.53 -0.80
CA LYS A 150 -12.70 14.18 -0.37
C LYS A 150 -14.19 13.85 -0.60
N TYR A 151 -15.05 14.86 -0.83
CA TYR A 151 -16.48 14.69 -1.07
C TYR A 151 -16.82 14.54 -2.55
N ILE A 152 -15.87 14.77 -3.44
CA ILE A 152 -16.07 14.56 -4.87
C ILE A 152 -15.77 13.09 -5.18
N VAL A 153 -16.81 12.35 -5.55
CA VAL A 153 -16.67 10.93 -5.90
C VAL A 153 -16.13 10.77 -7.32
N TRP A 154 -15.48 9.64 -7.60
CA TRP A 154 -14.92 9.30 -8.91
C TRP A 154 -15.84 9.59 -10.10
N LYS A 155 -17.14 9.28 -9.99
CA LYS A 155 -18.11 9.56 -11.07
C LYS A 155 -18.22 11.04 -11.42
N GLN A 156 -18.08 11.92 -10.42
CA GLN A 156 -18.09 13.38 -10.62
C GLN A 156 -16.79 13.85 -11.26
N MET A 157 -15.64 13.33 -10.83
CA MET A 157 -14.34 13.61 -11.46
C MET A 157 -14.35 13.25 -12.95
N ASN A 158 -14.89 12.09 -13.30
CA ASN A 158 -14.97 11.64 -14.68
C ASN A 158 -15.86 12.55 -15.56
N LYS A 159 -16.99 13.05 -15.02
CA LYS A 159 -17.85 14.02 -15.72
C LYS A 159 -17.12 15.34 -15.97
N ILE A 160 -16.32 15.82 -15.03
CA ILE A 160 -15.51 17.03 -15.15
C ILE A 160 -14.49 16.85 -16.28
N ASN A 161 -13.84 15.70 -16.37
CA ASN A 161 -12.86 15.39 -17.42
C ASN A 161 -13.45 15.33 -18.82
N LEU A 162 -14.69 14.85 -18.95
CA LEU A 162 -15.37 14.77 -20.24
C LEU A 162 -15.91 16.13 -20.74
N GLY A 163 -15.62 17.22 -20.02
CA GLY A 163 -16.04 18.57 -20.42
C GLY A 163 -17.56 18.80 -20.37
N LEU A 164 -18.27 17.87 -19.71
CA LEU A 164 -19.72 17.94 -19.57
C LEU A 164 -20.11 19.05 -18.59
N GLU A 165 -20.47 20.21 -19.17
CA GLU A 165 -21.16 21.36 -18.59
C GLU A 165 -20.49 22.12 -17.43
N LYS A 166 -19.98 23.33 -17.72
CA LYS A 166 -19.56 24.31 -16.70
C LYS A 166 -20.60 24.53 -15.60
N GLN A 167 -21.89 24.45 -15.91
CA GLN A 167 -23.00 24.57 -14.93
C GLN A 167 -23.00 23.41 -13.93
N THR A 168 -22.83 22.17 -14.39
CA THR A 168 -22.80 20.98 -13.53
C THR A 168 -21.58 21.02 -12.58
N ILE A 169 -20.44 21.52 -13.05
CA ILE A 169 -19.23 21.68 -12.24
C ILE A 169 -19.49 22.65 -11.09
N ASN A 170 -20.06 23.80 -11.36
CA ASN A 170 -20.34 24.82 -10.34
C ASN A 170 -21.34 24.29 -9.28
N VAL A 171 -22.37 23.55 -9.71
CA VAL A 171 -23.34 22.91 -8.82
C VAL A 171 -22.64 21.84 -7.95
N LEU A 172 -21.77 21.02 -8.52
CA LEU A 172 -21.02 19.99 -7.77
C LEU A 172 -20.06 20.59 -6.75
N ILE A 173 -19.35 21.68 -7.12
CA ILE A 173 -18.49 22.43 -6.20
C ILE A 173 -19.32 23.03 -5.06
N TYR A 174 -20.48 23.60 -5.36
CA TYR A 174 -21.39 24.15 -4.37
C TYR A 174 -21.85 23.08 -3.39
N PHE A 175 -22.33 21.92 -3.86
CA PHE A 175 -22.75 20.81 -3.00
C PHE A 175 -21.58 20.24 -2.17
N ALA A 176 -20.40 20.10 -2.75
CA ALA A 176 -19.22 19.62 -2.04
C ALA A 176 -18.82 20.59 -0.92
N LYS A 177 -18.81 21.90 -1.19
CA LYS A 177 -18.56 22.94 -0.18
C LYS A 177 -19.63 22.93 0.92
N THR A 178 -20.91 22.88 0.55
CA THR A 178 -22.02 22.84 1.51
C THR A 178 -21.93 21.63 2.43
N LYS A 179 -21.66 20.44 1.89
CA LYS A 179 -21.47 19.21 2.67
C LYS A 179 -20.27 19.30 3.60
N TYR A 180 -19.18 19.92 3.15
CA TYR A 180 -18.01 20.19 3.99
C TYR A 180 -18.35 21.09 5.18
N TYR A 181 -19.05 22.21 4.95
CA TYR A 181 -19.43 23.14 6.02
C TYR A 181 -20.43 22.50 7.00
N LEU A 182 -21.41 21.71 6.51
CA LEU A 182 -22.34 20.98 7.36
C LEU A 182 -21.65 19.97 8.28
N ASN A 183 -20.66 19.23 7.77
CA ASN A 183 -19.89 18.31 8.59
C ASN A 183 -19.03 19.04 9.62
N LYS A 184 -18.42 20.17 9.26
CA LYS A 184 -17.64 20.99 10.19
C LYS A 184 -18.50 21.58 11.31
N ILE A 185 -19.75 21.93 11.01
CA ILE A 185 -20.74 22.36 12.01
C ILE A 185 -21.11 21.20 12.93
N LYS A 186 -21.40 20.01 12.37
CA LYS A 186 -21.68 18.80 13.16
C LYS A 186 -20.53 18.46 14.11
N GLU A 187 -19.29 18.45 13.62
CA GLU A 187 -18.09 18.19 14.47
C GLU A 187 -17.98 19.21 15.62
N LYS A 188 -18.27 20.50 15.37
CA LYS A 188 -18.28 21.53 16.42
C LYS A 188 -19.40 21.33 17.45
N LEU A 189 -20.59 20.93 17.01
CA LEU A 189 -21.73 20.65 17.90
C LEU A 189 -21.43 19.43 18.78
N PHE A 190 -20.95 18.31 18.20
CA PHE A 190 -20.59 17.12 18.97
C PHE A 190 -19.40 17.31 19.94
N ARG A 191 -18.51 18.30 19.69
CA ARG A 191 -17.47 18.66 20.67
C ARG A 191 -18.02 19.46 21.84
N LYS A 192 -19.09 20.25 21.63
CA LYS A 192 -19.75 21.02 22.69
C LYS A 192 -20.58 20.17 23.64
N GLU A 193 -21.07 19.02 23.20
CA GLU A 193 -21.87 18.10 24.03
C GLU A 193 -20.99 17.15 24.90
N ARG A 194 -19.66 17.19 24.74
CA ARG A 194 -18.70 16.36 25.49
C ARG A 194 -17.88 17.13 26.53
N ASN A 195 -18.10 18.44 26.66
CA ASN A 195 -17.55 19.31 27.71
C ASN A 195 -18.67 19.86 28.57
#